data_4febb6b9ab050608bea267d6105b7f69
#
_entry.id   4febb6b9ab050608bea267d6105b7f69
#
_cell.length_a   1.000
_cell.length_b   1.000
_cell.length_c   1.000
_cell.angle_alpha   90.00
_cell.angle_beta   90.00
_cell.angle_gamma   90.00
#
_symmetry.space_group_name_H-M   'P 1'
#
loop_
_entity.id
_entity.type
_entity.pdbx_description
1 polymer ?
#
loop_
_entity_poly.entity_id
_entity_poly.type
_entity_poly.pdbx_seq_one_letter_code
_entity_poly.pdbx_strand_id
1 'polypeptide(L)'
;KTHLVIGWMLGESSDLKQLLEAQLLSSVLLDNSASPLQHALETTELGRSPSPLCGLEDSMRELVFCCGIEGSEAEHADALEAMVLEVIQKVANEGVSQARLEAVLHQLELHQREITGDGYPYGLQLILQALGCATHYSDPIAVLDLEPVIALLRTRIDDPPAPASDIITI
;
A
#
# COMPACT_ATOMS: atom_id res chain seq x y z
N LYS A 1 -15.47 -10.39 17.93
CA LYS A 1 -15.78 -10.23 16.49
C LYS A 1 -14.81 -11.12 15.72
N THR A 2 -15.30 -11.84 14.73
CA THR A 2 -14.46 -12.62 13.81
C THR A 2 -13.92 -11.67 12.73
N HIS A 3 -12.64 -11.76 12.43
CA HIS A 3 -12.00 -11.08 11.31
C HIS A 3 -11.56 -12.13 10.31
N LEU A 4 -11.85 -11.90 9.04
CA LEU A 4 -11.26 -12.64 7.91
C LEU A 4 -10.30 -11.68 7.22
N VAL A 5 -9.03 -12.04 7.18
CA VAL A 5 -7.98 -11.19 6.60
C VAL A 5 -7.12 -12.04 5.69
N ILE A 6 -6.80 -11.50 4.53
CA ILE A 6 -5.86 -12.07 3.57
C ILE A 6 -4.63 -11.17 3.58
N GLY A 7 -3.46 -11.76 3.58
CA GLY A 7 -2.19 -11.02 3.57
C GLY A 7 -1.23 -11.55 2.53
N TRP A 8 -0.49 -10.64 1.90
CA TRP A 8 0.59 -10.94 0.97
C TRP A 8 1.89 -10.36 1.51
N MET A 9 2.91 -11.20 1.53
CA MET A 9 4.27 -10.72 1.75
C MET A 9 4.78 -10.11 0.45
N LEU A 10 5.21 -8.86 0.53
CA LEU A 10 5.78 -8.11 -0.59
C LEU A 10 7.31 -8.07 -0.47
N GLY A 11 7.93 -6.96 -0.81
CA GLY A 11 9.38 -6.79 -0.69
C GLY A 11 9.88 -6.48 0.72
N GLU A 12 11.09 -5.98 0.82
CA GLU A 12 11.70 -5.58 2.10
C GLU A 12 11.41 -4.10 2.41
N SER A 13 11.05 -3.80 3.65
CA SER A 13 10.78 -2.42 4.12
C SER A 13 12.01 -1.51 4.10
N SER A 14 13.19 -2.11 4.07
CA SER A 14 14.48 -1.41 3.96
C SER A 14 14.87 -1.05 2.52
N ASP A 15 14.20 -1.60 1.52
CA ASP A 15 14.33 -1.18 0.12
C ASP A 15 13.33 -0.05 -0.17
N LEU A 16 13.82 1.17 -0.25
CA LEU A 16 12.99 2.37 -0.43
C LEU A 16 12.11 2.29 -1.68
N LYS A 17 12.60 1.69 -2.77
CA LYS A 17 11.82 1.53 -4.00
C LYS A 17 10.64 0.59 -3.77
N GLN A 18 10.87 -0.58 -3.18
CA GLN A 18 9.82 -1.55 -2.88
C GLN A 18 8.80 -0.97 -1.88
N LEU A 19 9.29 -0.24 -0.88
CA LEU A 19 8.44 0.44 0.10
C LEU A 19 7.50 1.45 -0.58
N LEU A 20 8.02 2.36 -1.41
CA LEU A 20 7.20 3.38 -2.07
C LEU A 20 6.25 2.76 -3.12
N GLU A 21 6.68 1.72 -3.84
CA GLU A 21 5.80 0.96 -4.73
C GLU A 21 4.64 0.29 -3.97
N ALA A 22 4.92 -0.32 -2.81
CA ALA A 22 3.90 -0.94 -1.96
C ALA A 22 2.95 0.09 -1.34
N GLN A 23 3.45 1.25 -0.91
CA GLN A 23 2.64 2.36 -0.41
C GLN A 23 1.72 2.92 -1.50
N LEU A 24 2.24 3.10 -2.73
CA LEU A 24 1.45 3.52 -3.89
C LEU A 24 0.33 2.51 -4.19
N LEU A 25 0.66 1.22 -4.23
CA LEU A 25 -0.30 0.14 -4.45
C LEU A 25 -1.40 0.14 -3.38
N SER A 26 -1.00 0.20 -2.11
CA SER A 26 -1.93 0.22 -0.98
C SER A 26 -2.90 1.40 -1.08
N SER A 27 -2.41 2.59 -1.39
CA SER A 27 -3.22 3.80 -1.54
C SER A 27 -4.17 3.70 -2.74
N VAL A 28 -3.73 3.16 -3.86
CA VAL A 28 -4.59 2.94 -5.04
C VAL A 28 -5.75 2.00 -4.71
N LEU A 29 -5.49 0.95 -3.93
CA LEU A 29 -6.48 -0.09 -3.64
C LEU A 29 -7.40 0.23 -2.46
N LEU A 30 -6.92 0.96 -1.43
CA LEU A 30 -7.60 1.05 -0.13
C LEU A 30 -7.81 2.47 0.43
N ASP A 31 -7.30 3.53 -0.20
CA ASP A 31 -7.26 4.87 0.39
C ASP A 31 -8.64 5.45 0.76
N ASN A 32 -9.65 5.17 -0.07
CA ASN A 32 -11.00 5.72 0.12
C ASN A 32 -12.07 4.84 -0.53
N SER A 33 -13.35 5.14 -0.26
CA SER A 33 -14.50 4.36 -0.75
C SER A 33 -14.63 4.31 -2.29
N ALA A 34 -13.88 5.14 -3.04
CA ALA A 34 -13.77 5.03 -4.50
C ALA A 34 -12.61 4.13 -4.94
N SER A 35 -11.77 3.69 -4.00
CA SER A 35 -10.72 2.72 -4.25
C SER A 35 -11.32 1.33 -4.47
N PRO A 36 -10.85 0.58 -5.49
CA PRO A 36 -11.56 -0.62 -5.94
C PRO A 36 -11.71 -1.68 -4.86
N LEU A 37 -10.67 -1.95 -4.09
CA LEU A 37 -10.70 -2.95 -3.04
C LEU A 37 -11.47 -2.45 -1.81
N GLN A 38 -11.25 -1.19 -1.40
CA GLN A 38 -11.99 -0.57 -0.31
C GLN A 38 -13.50 -0.61 -0.58
N HIS A 39 -13.92 -0.23 -1.78
CA HIS A 39 -15.32 -0.27 -2.19
C HIS A 39 -15.91 -1.68 -2.11
N ALA A 40 -15.20 -2.69 -2.60
CA ALA A 40 -15.64 -4.07 -2.54
C ALA A 40 -15.81 -4.56 -1.08
N LEU A 41 -14.86 -4.21 -0.20
CA LEU A 41 -14.92 -4.57 1.23
C LEU A 41 -16.03 -3.83 1.98
N GLU A 42 -16.37 -2.60 1.58
CA GLU A 42 -17.46 -1.82 2.20
C GLU A 42 -18.86 -2.28 1.76
N THR A 43 -18.96 -2.81 0.54
CA THR A 43 -20.27 -3.16 -0.06
C THR A 43 -20.61 -4.64 0.01
N THR A 44 -19.67 -5.50 0.41
CA THR A 44 -19.91 -6.94 0.52
C THR A 44 -20.89 -7.28 1.64
N GLU A 45 -21.69 -8.32 1.41
CA GLU A 45 -22.57 -8.91 2.44
C GLU A 45 -21.88 -9.99 3.29
N LEU A 46 -20.60 -10.29 3.00
CA LEU A 46 -19.82 -11.33 3.71
C LEU A 46 -19.40 -10.91 5.13
N GLY A 47 -19.46 -9.62 5.44
CA GLY A 47 -19.12 -9.08 6.76
C GLY A 47 -19.82 -7.74 7.03
N ARG A 48 -19.45 -7.10 8.12
CA ARG A 48 -20.08 -5.83 8.53
C ARG A 48 -19.36 -4.59 8.05
N SER A 49 -18.05 -4.67 7.97
CA SER A 49 -17.18 -3.54 7.56
C SER A 49 -15.79 -4.04 7.23
N PRO A 50 -14.99 -3.23 6.50
CA PRO A 50 -13.57 -3.52 6.33
C PRO A 50 -12.87 -3.73 7.68
N SER A 51 -11.92 -4.63 7.71
CA SER A 51 -11.10 -4.88 8.90
C SER A 51 -10.17 -3.69 9.16
N PRO A 52 -9.95 -3.29 10.43
CA PRO A 52 -8.94 -2.29 10.77
C PRO A 52 -7.50 -2.73 10.47
N LEU A 53 -7.30 -3.98 10.06
CA LEU A 53 -6.01 -4.52 9.63
C LEU A 53 -5.76 -4.33 8.13
N CYS A 54 -6.69 -3.69 7.38
CA CYS A 54 -6.48 -3.38 5.97
C CYS A 54 -5.40 -2.32 5.81
N GLY A 55 -4.52 -2.52 4.85
CA GLY A 55 -3.44 -1.61 4.49
C GLY A 55 -2.09 -2.28 4.37
N LEU A 56 -1.06 -1.45 4.28
CA LEU A 56 0.34 -1.88 4.26
C LEU A 56 0.92 -1.84 5.67
N GLU A 57 1.48 -2.95 6.11
CA GLU A 57 2.32 -3.05 7.31
C GLU A 57 3.79 -2.99 6.90
N ASP A 58 4.47 -1.91 7.24
CA ASP A 58 5.85 -1.62 6.85
C ASP A 58 6.82 -1.51 8.04
N SER A 59 6.34 -1.78 9.26
CA SER A 59 7.18 -1.75 10.47
C SER A 59 8.05 -3.02 10.64
N MET A 60 7.72 -4.08 9.92
CA MET A 60 8.49 -5.33 9.91
C MET A 60 9.54 -5.32 8.79
N ARG A 61 10.42 -6.35 8.78
CA ARG A 61 11.42 -6.47 7.74
C ARG A 61 10.80 -6.66 6.36
N GLU A 62 9.87 -7.60 6.25
CA GLU A 62 9.09 -7.81 5.04
C GLU A 62 7.83 -6.95 5.09
N LEU A 63 7.55 -6.28 3.99
CA LEU A 63 6.30 -5.56 3.79
C LEU A 63 5.14 -6.55 3.70
N VAL A 64 4.05 -6.28 4.41
CA VAL A 64 2.84 -7.11 4.34
C VAL A 64 1.65 -6.25 3.95
N PHE A 65 1.05 -6.55 2.82
CA PHE A 65 -0.22 -5.94 2.43
C PHE A 65 -1.36 -6.81 2.92
N CYS A 66 -2.30 -6.23 3.66
CA CYS A 66 -3.45 -6.92 4.23
C CYS A 66 -4.75 -6.30 3.75
N CYS A 67 -5.75 -7.13 3.50
CA CYS A 67 -7.12 -6.68 3.35
C CYS A 67 -8.10 -7.72 3.90
N GLY A 68 -9.29 -7.28 4.29
CA GLY A 68 -10.26 -8.17 4.89
C GLY A 68 -11.46 -7.46 5.49
N ILE A 69 -12.30 -8.23 6.15
CA ILE A 69 -13.55 -7.78 6.76
C ILE A 69 -13.65 -8.19 8.22
N GLU A 70 -14.37 -7.42 9.00
CA GLU A 70 -14.76 -7.77 10.37
C GLU A 70 -16.24 -8.12 10.48
N GLY A 71 -16.59 -8.89 11.52
CA GLY A 71 -17.96 -9.30 11.79
C GLY A 71 -18.49 -10.30 10.78
N SER A 72 -17.63 -11.16 10.30
CA SER A 72 -17.90 -12.25 9.35
C SER A 72 -17.94 -13.62 10.06
N GLU A 73 -18.18 -14.68 9.33
CA GLU A 73 -18.13 -16.08 9.75
C GLU A 73 -17.02 -16.81 9.01
N ALA A 74 -16.44 -17.85 9.64
CA ALA A 74 -15.31 -18.59 9.06
C ALA A 74 -15.65 -19.24 7.71
N GLU A 75 -16.91 -19.60 7.49
CA GLU A 75 -17.42 -20.22 6.26
C GLU A 75 -17.35 -19.28 5.06
N HIS A 76 -17.22 -17.97 5.28
CA HIS A 76 -17.09 -16.97 4.21
C HIS A 76 -15.65 -16.76 3.71
N ALA A 77 -14.68 -17.51 4.25
CA ALA A 77 -13.26 -17.31 3.90
C ALA A 77 -12.99 -17.48 2.39
N ASP A 78 -13.45 -18.58 1.81
CA ASP A 78 -13.23 -18.85 0.38
C ASP A 78 -13.96 -17.83 -0.52
N ALA A 79 -15.14 -17.37 -0.10
CA ALA A 79 -15.91 -16.37 -0.85
C ALA A 79 -15.23 -14.98 -0.78
N LEU A 80 -14.66 -14.61 0.37
CA LEU A 80 -13.88 -13.39 0.52
C LEU A 80 -12.61 -13.44 -0.34
N GLU A 81 -11.87 -14.55 -0.30
CA GLU A 81 -10.66 -14.72 -1.11
C GLU A 81 -10.98 -14.56 -2.59
N ALA A 82 -12.01 -15.26 -3.09
CA ALA A 82 -12.43 -15.17 -4.48
C ALA A 82 -12.79 -13.74 -4.89
N MET A 83 -13.56 -13.02 -4.07
CA MET A 83 -13.95 -11.64 -4.32
C MET A 83 -12.72 -10.71 -4.38
N VAL A 84 -11.81 -10.83 -3.42
CA VAL A 84 -10.60 -9.99 -3.35
C VAL A 84 -9.70 -10.24 -4.56
N LEU A 85 -9.47 -11.51 -4.92
CA LEU A 85 -8.65 -11.85 -6.09
C LEU A 85 -9.29 -11.39 -7.40
N GLU A 86 -10.61 -11.46 -7.53
CA GLU A 86 -11.33 -10.93 -8.69
C GLU A 86 -11.13 -9.41 -8.85
N VAL A 87 -11.23 -8.65 -7.75
CA VAL A 87 -11.01 -7.20 -7.76
C VAL A 87 -9.57 -6.86 -8.15
N ILE A 88 -8.59 -7.55 -7.56
CA ILE A 88 -7.17 -7.34 -7.88
C ILE A 88 -6.91 -7.68 -9.34
N GLN A 89 -7.42 -8.82 -9.83
CA GLN A 89 -7.25 -9.24 -11.23
C GLN A 89 -7.91 -8.24 -12.19
N LYS A 90 -9.07 -7.70 -11.83
CA LYS A 90 -9.73 -6.66 -12.61
C LYS A 90 -8.86 -5.40 -12.71
N VAL A 91 -8.33 -4.92 -11.58
CA VAL A 91 -7.42 -3.76 -11.56
C VAL A 91 -6.17 -4.02 -12.39
N ALA A 92 -5.61 -5.24 -12.31
CA ALA A 92 -4.43 -5.63 -13.10
C ALA A 92 -4.72 -5.61 -14.61
N ASN A 93 -5.91 -6.05 -15.02
CA ASN A 93 -6.29 -6.12 -16.44
C ASN A 93 -6.72 -4.77 -17.02
N GLU A 94 -7.49 -3.99 -16.26
CA GLU A 94 -8.04 -2.70 -16.71
C GLU A 94 -7.04 -1.54 -16.52
N GLY A 95 -6.08 -1.71 -15.61
CA GLY A 95 -5.16 -0.67 -15.19
C GLY A 95 -5.81 0.37 -14.27
N VAL A 96 -5.00 1.31 -13.83
CA VAL A 96 -5.42 2.48 -13.05
C VAL A 96 -5.21 3.73 -13.90
N SER A 97 -6.17 4.66 -13.87
CA SER A 97 -6.02 5.89 -14.66
C SER A 97 -4.77 6.66 -14.22
N GLN A 98 -4.03 7.20 -15.21
CA GLN A 98 -2.83 7.98 -14.97
C GLN A 98 -3.09 9.13 -13.98
N ALA A 99 -4.19 9.86 -14.16
CA ALA A 99 -4.56 10.96 -13.26
C ALA A 99 -4.69 10.52 -11.78
N ARG A 100 -5.15 9.28 -11.53
CA ARG A 100 -5.23 8.74 -10.18
C ARG A 100 -3.85 8.38 -9.64
N LEU A 101 -3.02 7.74 -10.46
CA LEU A 101 -1.64 7.40 -10.07
C LEU A 101 -0.84 8.66 -9.75
N GLU A 102 -0.94 9.70 -10.58
CA GLU A 102 -0.31 11.01 -10.34
C GLU A 102 -0.79 11.66 -9.03
N ALA A 103 -2.11 11.62 -8.78
CA ALA A 103 -2.69 12.19 -7.57
C ALA A 103 -2.19 11.45 -6.31
N VAL A 104 -2.17 10.11 -6.34
CA VAL A 104 -1.68 9.30 -5.21
C VAL A 104 -0.17 9.51 -5.01
N LEU A 105 0.62 9.52 -6.09
CA LEU A 105 2.06 9.78 -5.98
C LEU A 105 2.33 11.18 -5.42
N HIS A 106 1.56 12.18 -5.83
CA HIS A 106 1.69 13.54 -5.31
C HIS A 106 1.36 13.60 -3.81
N GLN A 107 0.31 12.92 -3.36
CA GLN A 107 -0.01 12.83 -1.94
C GLN A 107 1.08 12.12 -1.14
N LEU A 108 1.62 11.01 -1.68
CA LEU A 108 2.74 10.29 -1.07
C LEU A 108 3.97 11.20 -0.92
N GLU A 109 4.32 11.93 -1.99
CA GLU A 109 5.43 12.89 -1.98
C GLU A 109 5.22 14.01 -0.96
N LEU A 110 4.01 14.59 -0.89
CA LEU A 110 3.69 15.60 0.10
C LEU A 110 3.85 15.06 1.52
N HIS A 111 3.30 13.86 1.78
CA HIS A 111 3.39 13.24 3.10
C HIS A 111 4.85 12.98 3.53
N GLN A 112 5.68 12.52 2.60
CA GLN A 112 7.10 12.27 2.87
C GLN A 112 7.93 13.55 3.07
N ARG A 113 7.51 14.67 2.45
CA ARG A 113 8.20 15.96 2.56
C ARG A 113 7.61 16.90 3.61
N GLU A 114 6.48 16.54 4.19
CA GLU A 114 5.77 17.41 5.11
C GLU A 114 6.52 17.54 6.44
N ILE A 115 7.02 18.76 6.68
CA ILE A 115 7.68 19.12 7.93
C ILE A 115 6.62 19.73 8.86
N THR A 116 5.69 18.89 9.34
CA THR A 116 4.66 19.34 10.28
C THR A 116 5.10 19.16 11.72
N GLY A 117 4.86 20.19 12.53
CA GLY A 117 5.18 20.19 13.95
C GLY A 117 4.06 19.66 14.87
N ASP A 118 2.96 19.17 14.31
CA ASP A 118 1.74 18.86 15.08
C ASP A 118 1.80 17.54 15.86
N GLY A 119 2.75 16.66 15.56
CA GLY A 119 2.93 15.41 16.29
C GLY A 119 4.31 15.33 16.92
N TYR A 120 5.30 14.91 16.14
CA TYR A 120 6.68 14.77 16.56
C TYR A 120 7.57 15.82 15.88
N PRO A 121 8.65 16.29 16.56
CA PRO A 121 9.67 17.08 15.89
C PRO A 121 10.18 16.38 14.63
N TYR A 122 10.37 17.13 13.54
CA TYR A 122 10.82 16.57 12.24
C TYR A 122 12.06 15.67 12.35
N GLY A 123 13.05 16.09 13.14
CA GLY A 123 14.25 15.28 13.35
C GLY A 123 13.95 13.92 14.00
N LEU A 124 12.95 13.85 14.89
CA LEU A 124 12.53 12.59 15.48
C LEU A 124 11.83 11.68 14.46
N GLN A 125 11.04 12.25 13.55
CA GLN A 125 10.42 11.48 12.46
C GLN A 125 11.48 10.84 11.57
N LEU A 126 12.51 11.60 11.16
CA LEU A 126 13.64 11.07 10.38
C LEU A 126 14.38 9.96 11.13
N ILE A 127 14.60 10.14 12.44
CA ILE A 127 15.26 9.10 13.27
C ILE A 127 14.41 7.84 13.31
N LEU A 128 13.09 7.95 13.51
CA LEU A 128 12.20 6.79 13.58
C LEU A 128 12.14 6.04 12.25
N GLN A 129 12.13 6.77 11.12
CA GLN A 129 12.18 6.18 9.78
C GLN A 129 13.51 5.45 9.55
N ALA A 130 14.63 6.09 9.85
CA ALA A 130 15.96 5.50 9.74
C ALA A 130 16.16 4.29 10.68
N LEU A 131 15.54 4.34 11.89
CA LEU A 131 15.66 3.28 12.89
C LEU A 131 15.02 1.97 12.41
N GLY A 132 13.92 2.02 11.66
CA GLY A 132 13.32 0.85 11.04
C GLY A 132 14.35 0.06 10.21
N CYS A 133 15.05 0.73 9.30
CA CYS A 133 16.10 0.12 8.49
C CYS A 133 17.28 -0.37 9.34
N ALA A 134 17.71 0.41 10.35
CA ALA A 134 18.82 0.03 11.22
C ALA A 134 18.50 -1.25 12.03
N THR A 135 17.27 -1.41 12.50
CA THR A 135 16.85 -2.62 13.24
C THR A 135 16.84 -3.87 12.37
N HIS A 136 16.71 -3.70 11.05
CA HIS A 136 16.76 -4.78 10.07
C HIS A 136 18.12 -4.94 9.38
N TYR A 137 19.16 -4.35 9.95
CA TYR A 137 20.56 -4.43 9.47
C TYR A 137 20.78 -3.83 8.08
N SER A 138 19.97 -2.87 7.69
CA SER A 138 20.08 -2.12 6.43
C SER A 138 20.62 -0.71 6.66
N ASP A 139 21.00 -0.02 5.59
CA ASP A 139 21.53 1.34 5.67
C ASP A 139 20.42 2.33 6.09
N PRO A 140 20.49 2.93 7.28
CA PRO A 140 19.47 3.84 7.78
C PRO A 140 19.41 5.18 7.03
N ILE A 141 20.45 5.51 6.25
CA ILE A 141 20.49 6.77 5.49
C ILE A 141 19.88 6.59 4.11
N ALA A 142 20.02 5.42 3.50
CA ALA A 142 19.51 5.15 2.16
C ALA A 142 17.98 5.36 2.05
N VAL A 143 17.24 5.05 3.11
CA VAL A 143 15.76 5.23 3.16
C VAL A 143 15.33 6.71 3.18
N LEU A 144 16.23 7.62 3.49
CA LEU A 144 15.95 9.06 3.52
C LEU A 144 16.18 9.75 2.16
N ASP A 145 16.79 9.07 1.19
CA ASP A 145 17.06 9.60 -0.16
C ASP A 145 15.88 9.31 -1.09
N LEU A 146 14.81 10.09 -0.95
CA LEU A 146 13.54 9.90 -1.64
C LEU A 146 13.57 10.30 -3.12
N GLU A 147 14.37 11.31 -3.49
CA GLU A 147 14.34 11.95 -4.81
C GLU A 147 14.55 10.98 -5.98
N PRO A 148 15.56 10.09 -5.96
CA PRO A 148 15.78 9.18 -7.08
C PRO A 148 14.61 8.21 -7.30
N VAL A 149 13.99 7.75 -6.21
CA VAL A 149 12.90 6.77 -6.29
C VAL A 149 11.60 7.45 -6.75
N ILE A 150 11.30 8.64 -6.25
CA ILE A 150 10.13 9.42 -6.71
C ILE A 150 10.27 9.76 -8.20
N ALA A 151 11.46 10.17 -8.65
CA ALA A 151 11.71 10.44 -10.08
C ALA A 151 11.51 9.17 -10.93
N LEU A 152 11.96 8.02 -10.44
CA LEU A 152 11.74 6.73 -11.11
C LEU A 152 10.26 6.39 -11.21
N LEU A 153 9.49 6.54 -10.12
CA LEU A 153 8.05 6.28 -10.11
C LEU A 153 7.30 7.21 -11.07
N ARG A 154 7.64 8.48 -11.10
CA ARG A 154 7.08 9.44 -12.09
C ARG A 154 7.34 9.00 -13.53
N THR A 155 8.58 8.64 -13.85
CA THR A 155 8.92 8.17 -15.19
C THR A 155 8.09 6.94 -15.58
N ARG A 156 7.84 6.02 -14.64
CA ARG A 156 7.01 4.83 -14.89
C ARG A 156 5.53 5.15 -15.07
N ILE A 157 5.02 6.18 -14.41
CA ILE A 157 3.63 6.64 -14.56
C ILE A 157 3.45 7.39 -15.88
N ASP A 158 4.47 8.16 -16.31
CA ASP A 158 4.43 8.98 -17.52
C ASP A 158 4.68 8.17 -18.80
N ASP A 159 5.37 7.02 -18.72
CA ASP A 159 5.57 6.13 -19.85
C ASP A 159 4.22 5.49 -20.27
N PRO A 160 3.89 5.45 -21.58
CA PRO A 160 2.65 4.81 -22.03
C PRO A 160 2.65 3.36 -21.56
N PRO A 161 1.52 2.86 -21.08
CA PRO A 161 1.42 1.80 -20.11
C PRO A 161 2.17 0.54 -20.54
N ALA A 162 3.25 0.25 -19.87
CA ALA A 162 3.52 -1.15 -19.59
C ALA A 162 2.22 -1.70 -18.96
N PRO A 163 1.74 -2.86 -19.40
CA PRO A 163 0.49 -3.39 -18.88
C PRO A 163 0.55 -3.34 -17.34
N ALA A 164 -0.56 -3.00 -16.71
CA ALA A 164 -0.67 -2.88 -15.24
C ALA A 164 -0.12 -4.12 -14.48
N SER A 165 0.08 -5.23 -15.19
CA SER A 165 0.81 -6.42 -14.76
C SER A 165 2.23 -6.13 -14.24
N ASP A 166 2.92 -5.09 -14.71
CA ASP A 166 4.30 -4.83 -14.30
C ASP A 166 4.42 -4.05 -12.97
N ILE A 167 3.32 -3.40 -12.55
CA ILE A 167 3.23 -2.74 -11.24
C ILE A 167 2.61 -3.70 -10.21
N ILE A 168 1.82 -4.68 -10.65
CA ILE A 168 1.12 -5.67 -9.82
C ILE A 168 1.63 -7.08 -10.16
N THR A 169 2.92 -7.26 -10.38
CA THR A 169 3.49 -8.62 -10.42
C THR A 169 3.74 -9.04 -8.97
N ILE A 170 2.71 -9.62 -8.39
CA ILE A 170 2.77 -10.39 -7.13
C ILE A 170 3.13 -11.82 -7.46
#